data_ea6fba4a74e92a791d363796f8b18cea
#
_entry.id   ea6fba4a74e92a791d363796f8b18cea
#
_cell.length_a   1.000
_cell.length_b   1.000
_cell.length_c   1.000
_cell.angle_alpha   90.00
_cell.angle_beta   90.00
_cell.angle_gamma   90.00
#
_symmetry.space_group_name_H-M   'P 1'
#
loop_
_entity.id
_entity.type
_entity.pdbx_description
1 polymer ?
#
loop_
_entity_poly.entity_id
_entity_poly.type
_entity_poly.pdbx_seq_one_letter_code
_entity_poly.pdbx_strand_id
1 'polypeptide(L)'
;MHYVLDIEKFGWKRVDFFISIRNGMINAVANKMLDFNEVTYIGKSIGEHTIDLRVETIVKDNASILDFLEKIKAMDGVRDVVWSEIVSVVGRKISIPSSIIDRI
;
A
#
# COMPACT_ATOMS: atom_id res chain seq x y z
N MET A 1 -15.21 10.11 -10.39
CA MET A 1 -15.73 10.81 -9.23
C MET A 1 -14.91 10.52 -8.00
N HIS A 2 -14.56 11.57 -7.34
CA HIS A 2 -13.84 11.42 -6.10
C HIS A 2 -14.73 11.80 -4.96
N TYR A 3 -15.09 10.89 -4.15
CA TYR A 3 -15.45 11.26 -2.84
C TYR A 3 -14.35 10.80 -1.91
N VAL A 4 -13.95 11.71 -1.08
CA VAL A 4 -13.06 11.39 0.00
C VAL A 4 -13.94 10.77 1.05
N LEU A 5 -13.87 9.46 1.13
CA LEU A 5 -14.44 8.79 2.28
C LEU A 5 -13.65 9.27 3.48
N ASP A 6 -14.32 9.88 4.43
CA ASP A 6 -13.67 10.28 5.67
C ASP A 6 -13.53 9.03 6.55
N ILE A 7 -12.50 8.26 6.23
CA ILE A 7 -12.21 6.98 6.87
C ILE A 7 -12.06 7.13 8.38
N GLU A 8 -11.51 8.26 8.82
CA GLU A 8 -11.29 8.55 10.22
C GLU A 8 -12.59 8.67 10.99
N LYS A 9 -13.66 9.18 10.38
CA LYS A 9 -14.98 9.26 11.01
C LYS A 9 -15.55 7.90 11.36
N PHE A 10 -15.15 6.87 10.63
CA PHE A 10 -15.56 5.50 10.90
C PHE A 10 -14.59 4.77 11.84
N GLY A 11 -13.54 5.44 12.30
CA GLY A 11 -12.50 4.81 13.11
C GLY A 11 -11.58 3.90 12.32
N TRP A 12 -11.66 3.92 11.00
CA TRP A 12 -10.82 3.10 10.14
C TRP A 12 -9.47 3.76 9.94
N LYS A 13 -8.48 2.95 9.56
CA LYS A 13 -7.10 3.40 9.43
C LYS A 13 -6.57 3.11 8.03
N ARG A 14 -5.74 4.01 7.54
CA ARG A 14 -4.95 3.80 6.33
C ARG A 14 -3.59 3.29 6.73
N VAL A 15 -3.20 2.16 6.16
CA VAL A 15 -1.91 1.55 6.45
C VAL A 15 -1.24 1.18 5.14
N ASP A 16 0.01 1.61 4.99
CA ASP A 16 0.83 1.24 3.85
C ASP A 16 1.81 0.15 4.28
N PHE A 17 1.88 -0.90 3.46
CA PHE A 17 2.83 -1.97 3.65
C PHE A 17 3.88 -1.91 2.54
N PHE A 18 5.14 -2.02 2.92
CA PHE A 18 6.27 -2.01 2.02
C PHE A 18 6.92 -3.38 2.09
N ILE A 19 6.92 -4.10 0.98
CA ILE A 19 7.20 -5.52 0.97
C ILE A 19 8.40 -5.80 0.10
N SER A 20 9.36 -6.53 0.66
CA SER A 20 10.51 -7.05 -0.06
C SER A 20 10.23 -8.49 -0.46
N ILE A 21 10.47 -8.82 -1.72
CA ILE A 21 10.04 -10.08 -2.31
C ILE A 21 11.22 -10.76 -3.01
N ARG A 22 11.26 -12.07 -2.92
CA ARG A 22 12.26 -12.89 -3.60
C ARG A 22 12.12 -12.74 -5.11
N ASN A 23 13.25 -12.72 -5.82
CA ASN A 23 13.28 -12.60 -7.26
C ASN A 23 12.37 -13.62 -7.94
N GLY A 24 11.60 -13.14 -8.90
CA GLY A 24 10.70 -13.98 -9.68
C GLY A 24 9.32 -14.17 -9.03
N MET A 25 9.11 -13.71 -7.80
CA MET A 25 7.86 -13.92 -7.07
C MET A 25 6.98 -12.68 -6.98
N ILE A 26 7.41 -11.54 -7.52
CA ILE A 26 6.72 -10.27 -7.34
C ILE A 26 5.29 -10.33 -7.88
N ASN A 27 5.11 -10.81 -9.10
CA ASN A 27 3.78 -10.88 -9.70
C ASN A 27 2.87 -11.87 -8.99
N ALA A 28 3.41 -13.00 -8.55
CA ALA A 28 2.63 -13.99 -7.83
C ALA A 28 2.11 -13.44 -6.48
N VAL A 29 2.98 -12.76 -5.74
CA VAL A 29 2.61 -12.13 -4.48
C VAL A 29 1.59 -11.02 -4.70
N ALA A 30 1.83 -10.13 -5.68
CA ALA A 30 0.92 -9.04 -5.99
C ALA A 30 -0.49 -9.55 -6.35
N ASN A 31 -0.57 -10.59 -7.16
CA ASN A 31 -1.85 -11.15 -7.56
C ASN A 31 -2.62 -11.75 -6.38
N LYS A 32 -1.93 -12.40 -5.46
CA LYS A 32 -2.57 -12.90 -4.24
C LYS A 32 -3.08 -11.78 -3.36
N MET A 33 -2.35 -10.68 -3.27
CA MET A 33 -2.74 -9.54 -2.44
C MET A 33 -3.97 -8.82 -2.97
N LEU A 34 -4.20 -8.87 -4.27
CA LEU A 34 -5.40 -8.27 -4.86
C LEU A 34 -6.69 -8.95 -4.38
N ASP A 35 -6.61 -10.18 -3.89
CA ASP A 35 -7.76 -10.90 -3.38
C ASP A 35 -8.17 -10.47 -1.97
N PHE A 36 -7.34 -9.70 -1.27
CA PHE A 36 -7.67 -9.22 0.06
C PHE A 36 -8.57 -7.98 -0.01
N ASN A 37 -9.67 -8.02 0.72
CA ASN A 37 -10.66 -6.93 0.71
C ASN A 37 -10.09 -5.60 1.24
N GLU A 38 -9.11 -5.66 2.12
CA GLU A 38 -8.50 -4.47 2.72
C GLU A 38 -7.62 -3.69 1.75
N VAL A 39 -7.16 -4.34 0.67
CA VAL A 39 -6.22 -3.73 -0.28
C VAL A 39 -6.93 -2.77 -1.21
N THR A 40 -6.45 -1.54 -1.26
CA THR A 40 -6.99 -0.49 -2.14
C THR A 40 -6.05 -0.14 -3.30
N TYR A 41 -4.77 -0.46 -3.18
CA TYR A 41 -3.77 -0.13 -4.18
C TYR A 41 -2.55 -1.01 -4.02
N ILE A 42 -1.97 -1.43 -5.15
CA ILE A 42 -0.68 -2.11 -5.18
C ILE A 42 0.17 -1.48 -6.26
N GLY A 43 1.38 -1.06 -5.88
CA GLY A 43 2.37 -0.52 -6.81
C GLY A 43 3.65 -1.32 -6.76
N LYS A 44 4.25 -1.56 -7.92
CA LYS A 44 5.61 -2.09 -7.99
C LYS A 44 6.60 -0.96 -7.91
N SER A 45 7.70 -1.20 -7.21
CA SER A 45 8.78 -0.24 -7.11
C SER A 45 10.05 -0.80 -7.75
N ILE A 46 10.73 0.02 -8.51
CA ILE A 46 12.02 -0.32 -9.13
C ILE A 46 13.03 0.73 -8.67
N GLY A 47 14.15 0.29 -8.16
CA GLY A 47 15.20 1.19 -7.69
C GLY A 47 16.25 0.49 -6.88
N GLU A 48 17.07 1.27 -6.19
CA GLU A 48 18.18 0.75 -5.40
C GLU A 48 17.77 0.28 -4.01
N HIS A 49 16.54 0.56 -3.59
CA HIS A 49 16.05 0.11 -2.30
C HIS A 49 15.51 -1.32 -2.36
N THR A 50 15.28 -1.89 -1.20
CA THR A 50 14.88 -3.29 -1.06
C THR A 50 13.36 -3.52 -1.10
N ILE A 51 12.59 -2.48 -1.38
CA ILE A 51 11.14 -2.57 -1.40
C ILE A 51 10.66 -2.82 -2.82
N ASP A 52 9.96 -3.92 -3.02
CA ASP A 52 9.47 -4.34 -4.34
C ASP A 52 8.00 -3.99 -4.56
N LEU A 53 7.18 -4.06 -3.52
CA LEU A 53 5.77 -3.71 -3.60
C LEU A 53 5.41 -2.72 -2.49
N ARG A 54 4.56 -1.76 -2.86
CA ARG A 54 3.87 -0.89 -1.92
C ARG A 54 2.39 -1.23 -1.99
N VAL A 55 1.82 -1.57 -0.85
CA VAL A 55 0.41 -1.97 -0.75
C VAL A 55 -0.31 -1.02 0.19
N GLU A 56 -1.29 -0.31 -0.33
CA GLU A 56 -2.12 0.57 0.47
C GLU A 56 -3.37 -0.18 0.91
N THR A 57 -3.70 -0.06 2.18
CA THR A 57 -4.86 -0.74 2.76
C THR A 57 -5.70 0.20 3.59
N ILE A 58 -6.95 -0.21 3.78
CA ILE A 58 -7.85 0.40 4.76
C ILE A 58 -8.25 -0.71 5.72
N VAL A 59 -7.97 -0.51 7.00
CA VAL A 59 -8.30 -1.48 8.05
C VAL A 59 -9.09 -0.81 9.15
N LYS A 60 -9.89 -1.59 9.86
CA LYS A 60 -10.82 -1.04 10.85
C LYS A 60 -10.21 -0.87 12.24
N ASP A 61 -9.15 -1.60 12.57
CA ASP A 61 -8.51 -1.53 13.90
C ASP A 61 -7.09 -2.06 13.87
N ASN A 62 -6.39 -1.94 14.99
CA ASN A 62 -5.01 -2.41 15.13
C ASN A 62 -4.89 -3.93 15.03
N ALA A 63 -5.88 -4.65 15.51
CA ALA A 63 -5.87 -6.12 15.40
C ALA A 63 -5.88 -6.55 13.94
N SER A 64 -6.61 -5.82 13.09
CA SER A 64 -6.63 -6.07 11.65
C SER A 64 -5.27 -5.83 11.00
N ILE A 65 -4.52 -4.84 11.48
CA ILE A 65 -3.15 -4.58 10.98
C ILE A 65 -2.26 -5.80 11.25
N LEU A 66 -2.30 -6.32 12.48
CA LEU A 66 -1.48 -7.46 12.85
C LEU A 66 -1.87 -8.72 12.09
N ASP A 67 -3.16 -8.93 11.92
CA ASP A 67 -3.67 -10.07 11.16
C ASP A 67 -3.22 -10.01 9.69
N PHE A 68 -3.33 -8.85 9.08
CA PHE A 68 -2.90 -8.64 7.70
C PHE A 68 -1.38 -8.82 7.57
N LEU A 69 -0.63 -8.31 8.52
CA LEU A 69 0.82 -8.46 8.55
C LEU A 69 1.23 -9.93 8.61
N GLU A 70 0.57 -10.73 9.42
CA GLU A 70 0.82 -12.16 9.50
C GLU A 70 0.49 -12.88 8.19
N LYS A 71 -0.59 -12.50 7.55
CA LYS A 71 -0.96 -13.05 6.25
C LYS A 71 0.10 -12.76 5.19
N ILE A 72 0.63 -11.54 5.17
CA ILE A 72 1.70 -11.18 4.24
C ILE A 72 2.96 -12.00 4.52
N LYS A 73 3.36 -12.08 5.78
CA LYS A 73 4.57 -12.82 6.17
C LYS A 73 4.49 -14.31 5.84
N ALA A 74 3.30 -14.86 5.83
CA ALA A 74 3.09 -16.28 5.52
C ALA A 74 3.11 -16.56 4.01
N MET A 75 3.08 -15.55 3.17
CA MET A 75 3.10 -15.73 1.72
C MET A 75 4.47 -16.20 1.24
N ASP A 76 4.46 -17.18 0.34
CA ASP A 76 5.67 -17.64 -0.30
C ASP A 76 6.27 -16.50 -1.15
N GLY A 77 7.57 -16.30 -1.01
CA GLY A 77 8.30 -15.27 -1.73
C GLY A 77 8.46 -13.95 -0.98
N VAL A 78 7.73 -13.72 0.09
CA VAL A 78 7.90 -12.51 0.92
C VAL A 78 9.14 -12.68 1.79
N ARG A 79 10.07 -11.72 1.68
CA ARG A 79 11.30 -11.70 2.48
C ARG A 79 11.14 -10.88 3.74
N ASP A 80 10.54 -9.70 3.59
CA ASP A 80 10.38 -8.77 4.69
C ASP A 80 9.22 -7.84 4.40
N VAL A 81 8.65 -7.30 5.47
CA VAL A 81 7.56 -6.33 5.37
C VAL A 81 7.70 -5.31 6.48
N VAL A 82 7.58 -4.05 6.10
CA VAL A 82 7.44 -2.94 7.05
C VAL A 82 6.16 -2.22 6.73
N TRP A 83 5.61 -1.54 7.72
CA TRP A 83 4.34 -0.85 7.54
C TRP A 83 4.34 0.49 8.26
N SER A 84 3.49 1.39 7.77
CA SER A 84 3.28 2.66 8.43
C SER A 84 1.81 3.06 8.37
N GLU A 85 1.31 3.61 9.46
CA GLU A 85 -0.04 4.13 9.51
C GLU A 85 -0.04 5.60 9.09
N ILE A 86 -0.98 5.96 8.22
CA ILE A 86 -1.15 7.35 7.83
C ILE A 86 -2.10 7.99 8.83
N VAL A 87 -1.55 8.85 9.70
CA VAL A 87 -2.33 9.46 10.78
C VAL A 87 -2.98 10.77 10.37
N SER A 88 -2.42 11.47 9.38
CA SER A 88 -3.02 12.69 8.86
C SER A 88 -2.50 12.98 7.46
N VAL A 89 -3.34 13.66 6.66
CA VAL A 89 -2.95 14.16 5.36
C VAL A 89 -2.70 15.65 5.49
N VAL A 90 -1.45 16.08 5.27
CA VAL A 90 -1.05 17.48 5.40
C VAL A 90 -1.52 18.29 4.21
N GLY A 91 -1.51 17.69 3.02
CA GLY A 91 -1.95 18.36 1.83
C GLY A 91 -2.05 17.39 0.66
N ARG A 92 -2.87 17.75 -0.31
CA ARG A 92 -3.05 16.94 -1.50
C ARG A 92 -3.11 17.86 -2.71
N LYS A 93 -2.25 17.61 -3.70
CA LYS A 93 -2.29 18.33 -4.96
C LYS A 93 -2.93 17.43 -6.03
N ILE A 94 -3.94 17.98 -6.67
CA ILE A 94 -4.63 17.27 -7.75
C ILE A 94 -4.27 17.83 -9.13
N SER A 95 -3.55 18.96 -9.17
CA SER A 95 -3.07 19.55 -10.42
C SER A 95 -1.66 19.08 -10.74
N ILE A 96 -1.43 18.72 -11.99
CA ILE A 96 -0.09 18.37 -12.46
C ILE A 96 0.74 19.64 -12.56
N PRO A 97 1.98 19.66 -12.03
CA PRO A 97 2.85 20.82 -12.16
C PRO A 97 3.05 21.21 -13.63
N SER A 98 2.99 22.51 -13.93
CA SER A 98 3.11 23.00 -15.29
C SER A 98 4.43 22.60 -15.95
N SER A 99 5.48 22.45 -15.18
CA SER A 99 6.78 21.98 -15.70
C SER A 99 6.72 20.56 -16.27
N ILE A 100 5.78 19.75 -15.83
CA ILE A 100 5.57 18.41 -16.37
C ILE A 100 4.68 18.48 -17.61
N ILE A 101 3.66 19.31 -17.58
CA ILE A 101 2.74 19.51 -18.72
C ILE A 101 3.49 20.01 -19.93
N ASP A 102 4.41 20.95 -19.75
CA ASP A 102 5.19 21.54 -20.83
C ASP A 102 6.12 20.55 -21.53
N ARG A 103 6.33 19.37 -20.97
CA ARG A 103 7.16 18.30 -21.54
C ARG A 103 6.37 17.28 -22.33
N ILE A 104 5.10 17.39 -22.30
CA ILE A 104 4.21 16.52 -23.06
C ILE A 104 3.94 17.13 -24.42
#